data_c3f5080ae331854df95e92aef06c5759
#
_entry.id   c3f5080ae331854df95e92aef06c5759
#
_cell.length_a   1.000
_cell.length_b   1.000
_cell.length_c   1.000
_cell.angle_alpha   90.00
_cell.angle_beta   90.00
_cell.angle_gamma   90.00
#
_symmetry.space_group_name_H-M   'P 1'
#
loop_
_entity.id
_entity.type
_entity.pdbx_description
1 polymer ?
#
loop_
_entity_poly.entity_id
_entity_poly.type
_entity_poly.pdbx_seq_one_letter_code
_entity_poly.pdbx_strand_id
1 'polypeptide(L)'
;MQFRPCIDIHNGKVKQIVGSSLRDAGDQAEENFVAEQDGAFFARLYKNAGICGGHIILLNPEQSEYYGATREQALLALHEYPGGLQIGGGIHAGNAASFIKEGASHVIVTSYVFKDGRISFENLKRLVSAVGKEHLVLDLSCRFREDGYYIVTDRWQIGRA
;
A
#
# COMPACT_ATOMS: atom_id res chain seq x y z
N MET A 1 2.38 -2.69 21.97
CA MET A 1 1.63 -2.40 20.73
C MET A 1 2.34 -1.23 20.04
N GLN A 2 2.56 -1.28 18.72
CA GLN A 2 3.20 -0.19 17.97
C GLN A 2 2.14 0.45 17.06
N PHE A 3 1.97 1.76 17.15
CA PHE A 3 1.09 2.51 16.27
C PHE A 3 1.76 2.74 14.92
N ARG A 4 1.07 2.40 13.83
CA ARG A 4 1.54 2.55 12.44
C ARG A 4 0.46 3.23 11.61
N PRO A 5 0.52 4.57 11.46
CA PRO A 5 -0.48 5.32 10.71
C PRO A 5 -0.42 5.03 9.20
N CYS A 6 -1.53 5.32 8.52
CA CYS A 6 -1.65 5.25 7.07
C CYS A 6 -1.65 6.65 6.43
N ILE A 7 -1.07 6.76 5.25
CA ILE A 7 -1.21 7.88 4.31
C ILE A 7 -1.84 7.30 3.04
N ASP A 8 -3.15 7.38 2.93
CA ASP A 8 -3.88 6.96 1.73
C ASP A 8 -3.82 8.05 0.68
N ILE A 9 -3.39 7.73 -0.53
CA ILE A 9 -3.27 8.69 -1.63
C ILE A 9 -4.17 8.25 -2.80
N HIS A 10 -5.10 9.13 -3.15
CA HIS A 10 -6.03 8.92 -4.25
C HIS A 10 -6.18 10.19 -5.08
N ASN A 11 -6.06 10.08 -6.40
CA ASN A 11 -6.15 11.19 -7.37
C ASN A 11 -5.20 12.35 -7.00
N GLY A 12 -3.96 12.02 -6.61
CA GLY A 12 -2.93 13.00 -6.26
C GLY A 12 -3.14 13.74 -4.94
N LYS A 13 -4.03 13.29 -4.07
CA LYS A 13 -4.31 13.89 -2.76
C LYS A 13 -4.28 12.87 -1.65
N VAL A 14 -3.86 13.29 -0.45
CA VAL A 14 -3.99 12.48 0.76
C VAL A 14 -5.46 12.53 1.21
N LYS A 15 -6.04 11.35 1.44
CA LYS A 15 -7.46 11.21 1.72
C LYS A 15 -7.71 10.15 2.80
N GLN A 16 -8.86 10.25 3.46
CA GLN A 16 -9.45 9.13 4.17
C GLN A 16 -10.67 8.64 3.39
N ILE A 17 -10.62 7.39 2.94
CA ILE A 17 -11.62 6.79 2.05
C ILE A 17 -12.34 5.66 2.81
N VAL A 18 -13.65 5.53 2.54
CA VAL A 18 -14.42 4.35 2.94
C VAL A 18 -13.99 3.20 2.02
N GLY A 19 -13.20 2.26 2.52
CA GLY A 19 -12.55 1.23 1.70
C GLY A 19 -13.48 0.39 0.81
N SER A 20 -14.73 0.17 1.25
CA SER A 20 -15.76 -0.53 0.46
C SER A 20 -16.33 0.30 -0.70
N SER A 21 -16.09 1.62 -0.73
CA SER A 21 -16.60 2.53 -1.76
C SER A 21 -15.66 2.72 -2.95
N LEU A 22 -14.40 2.30 -2.84
CA LEU A 22 -13.41 2.44 -3.92
C LEU A 22 -13.85 1.64 -5.14
N ARG A 23 -14.03 2.31 -6.27
CA ARG A 23 -14.40 1.72 -7.56
C ARG A 23 -13.31 1.99 -8.59
N ASP A 24 -12.95 0.96 -9.36
CA ASP A 24 -11.94 1.08 -10.41
C ASP A 24 -12.45 1.89 -11.62
N ALA A 25 -13.77 1.89 -11.85
CA ALA A 25 -14.38 2.67 -12.93
C ALA A 25 -14.58 4.12 -12.48
N GLY A 26 -13.87 5.04 -13.15
CA GLY A 26 -14.01 6.49 -12.93
C GLY A 26 -13.28 7.03 -11.71
N ASP A 27 -12.37 6.25 -11.10
CA ASP A 27 -11.59 6.65 -9.91
C ASP A 27 -12.45 7.29 -8.80
N GLN A 28 -13.66 6.74 -8.59
CA GLN A 28 -14.61 7.23 -7.60
C GLN A 28 -14.44 6.52 -6.27
N ALA A 29 -14.49 7.29 -5.20
CA ALA A 29 -14.52 6.79 -3.84
C ALA A 29 -15.39 7.70 -2.97
N GLU A 30 -16.07 7.14 -1.97
CA GLU A 30 -16.72 7.92 -0.94
C GLU A 30 -15.64 8.42 0.03
N GLU A 31 -15.47 9.75 0.08
CA GLU A 31 -14.42 10.42 0.80
C GLU A 31 -14.94 10.95 2.14
N ASN A 32 -14.34 10.50 3.26
CA ASN A 32 -14.61 11.07 4.56
C ASN A 32 -13.83 12.37 4.80
N PHE A 33 -12.63 12.45 4.21
CA PHE A 33 -11.73 13.57 4.40
C PHE A 33 -10.77 13.67 3.21
N VAL A 34 -10.53 14.90 2.75
CA VAL A 34 -9.49 15.24 1.75
C VAL A 34 -8.56 16.26 2.39
N ALA A 35 -7.29 15.93 2.50
CA ALA A 35 -6.30 16.84 3.05
C ALA A 35 -5.96 17.96 2.05
N GLU A 36 -5.75 19.15 2.57
CA GLU A 36 -5.13 20.26 1.83
C GLU A 36 -3.60 20.10 1.75
N GLN A 37 -3.03 19.43 2.76
CA GLN A 37 -1.60 19.17 2.90
C GLN A 37 -1.17 18.01 2.01
N ASP A 38 0.10 18.05 1.58
CA ASP A 38 0.74 17.01 0.78
C ASP A 38 1.23 15.81 1.62
N GLY A 39 1.75 14.79 0.94
CA GLY A 39 2.31 13.60 1.58
C GLY A 39 3.51 13.91 2.47
N ALA A 40 4.34 14.91 2.11
CA ALA A 40 5.49 15.30 2.92
C ALA A 40 5.10 15.89 4.27
N PHE A 41 3.99 16.63 4.34
CA PHE A 41 3.48 17.16 5.61
C PHE A 41 3.21 16.04 6.62
N PHE A 42 2.50 14.99 6.20
CA PHE A 42 2.17 13.86 7.08
C PHE A 42 3.41 13.04 7.45
N ALA A 43 4.33 12.83 6.51
CA ALA A 43 5.59 12.15 6.77
C ALA A 43 6.43 12.91 7.80
N ARG A 44 6.51 14.24 7.71
CA ARG A 44 7.19 15.11 8.70
C ARG A 44 6.53 15.04 10.05
N LEU A 45 5.20 15.04 10.11
CA LEU A 45 4.44 14.90 11.35
C LEU A 45 4.82 13.59 12.06
N TYR A 46 4.86 12.46 11.34
CA TYR A 46 5.23 11.16 11.91
C TYR A 46 6.69 11.09 12.32
N LYS A 47 7.59 11.64 11.50
CA LYS A 47 9.02 11.74 11.81
C LYS A 47 9.26 12.52 13.11
N ASN A 48 8.64 13.70 13.25
CA ASN A 48 8.77 14.55 14.44
C ASN A 48 8.17 13.91 15.70
N ALA A 49 7.13 13.09 15.53
CA ALA A 49 6.54 12.31 16.62
C ALA A 49 7.28 11.01 16.94
N GLY A 50 8.39 10.69 16.24
CA GLY A 50 9.14 9.45 16.43
C GLY A 50 8.38 8.18 16.00
N ILE A 51 7.37 8.30 15.13
CA ILE A 51 6.53 7.19 14.66
C ILE A 51 7.18 6.58 13.44
N CYS A 52 7.68 5.34 13.56
CA CYS A 52 8.28 4.56 12.48
C CYS A 52 7.33 3.46 11.98
N GLY A 53 7.50 3.07 10.70
CA GLY A 53 6.77 1.96 10.09
C GLY A 53 5.31 2.27 9.78
N GLY A 54 4.92 3.55 9.75
CA GLY A 54 3.70 3.97 9.07
C GLY A 54 3.75 3.57 7.60
N HIS A 55 2.61 3.58 6.91
CA HIS A 55 2.56 3.12 5.53
C HIS A 55 1.81 4.09 4.62
N ILE A 56 2.27 4.14 3.39
CA ILE A 56 1.67 4.88 2.28
C ILE A 56 0.93 3.87 1.41
N ILE A 57 -0.31 4.17 1.01
CA ILE A 57 -1.07 3.33 0.08
C ILE A 57 -1.45 4.14 -1.17
N LEU A 58 -0.97 3.67 -2.33
CA LEU A 58 -1.37 4.18 -3.64
C LEU A 58 -2.70 3.54 -4.03
N LEU A 59 -3.76 4.32 -4.08
CA LEU A 59 -5.12 3.81 -4.36
C LEU A 59 -5.50 3.85 -5.84
N ASN A 60 -4.70 4.52 -6.68
CA ASN A 60 -4.88 4.47 -8.12
C ASN A 60 -4.05 3.34 -8.74
N PRO A 61 -4.62 2.53 -9.65
CA PRO A 61 -3.84 1.56 -10.41
C PRO A 61 -2.89 2.26 -11.39
N GLU A 62 -1.80 1.57 -11.81
CA GLU A 62 -0.78 2.14 -12.70
C GLU A 62 -1.34 2.66 -14.04
N GLN A 63 -2.49 2.13 -14.48
CA GLN A 63 -3.16 2.51 -15.73
C GLN A 63 -4.05 3.75 -15.58
N SER A 64 -4.26 4.23 -14.36
CA SER A 64 -5.05 5.44 -14.09
C SER A 64 -4.32 6.68 -14.57
N GLU A 65 -5.04 7.63 -15.13
CA GLU A 65 -4.52 8.97 -15.46
C GLU A 65 -4.01 9.72 -14.22
N TYR A 66 -4.52 9.40 -13.04
CA TYR A 66 -4.11 10.00 -11.77
C TYR A 66 -2.89 9.34 -11.13
N TYR A 67 -2.41 8.20 -11.67
CA TYR A 67 -1.31 7.45 -11.05
C TYR A 67 -0.05 8.29 -10.89
N GLY A 68 0.30 9.09 -11.90
CA GLY A 68 1.47 9.96 -11.86
C GLY A 68 1.44 10.92 -10.67
N ALA A 69 0.32 11.64 -10.49
CA ALA A 69 0.13 12.57 -9.38
C ALA A 69 0.09 11.85 -8.02
N THR A 70 -0.54 10.67 -7.95
CA THR A 70 -0.59 9.83 -6.73
C THR A 70 0.82 9.34 -6.35
N ARG A 71 1.61 8.89 -7.32
CA ARG A 71 2.99 8.47 -7.11
C ARG A 71 3.88 9.64 -6.65
N GLU A 72 3.70 10.83 -7.20
CA GLU A 72 4.44 12.03 -6.79
C GLU A 72 4.23 12.35 -5.32
N GLN A 73 2.99 12.33 -4.83
CA GLN A 73 2.68 12.53 -3.40
C GLN A 73 3.35 11.48 -2.50
N ALA A 74 3.40 10.23 -2.95
CA ALA A 74 4.11 9.18 -2.22
C ALA A 74 5.62 9.43 -2.17
N LEU A 75 6.23 9.87 -3.27
CA LEU A 75 7.65 10.21 -3.30
C LEU A 75 7.98 11.39 -2.39
N LEU A 76 7.14 12.43 -2.35
CA LEU A 76 7.29 13.54 -1.41
C LEU A 76 7.33 13.04 0.04
N ALA A 77 6.45 12.10 0.40
CA ALA A 77 6.44 11.51 1.75
C ALA A 77 7.68 10.66 2.03
N LEU A 78 8.12 9.82 1.09
CA LEU A 78 9.31 8.98 1.23
C LEU A 78 10.59 9.80 1.37
N HIS A 79 10.75 10.87 0.57
CA HIS A 79 11.90 11.77 0.62
C HIS A 79 11.95 12.60 1.91
N GLU A 80 10.80 12.96 2.47
CA GLU A 80 10.73 13.66 3.76
C GLU A 80 11.14 12.75 4.92
N TYR A 81 10.80 11.47 4.88
CA TYR A 81 11.09 10.50 5.95
C TYR A 81 11.71 9.20 5.42
N PRO A 82 12.96 9.25 4.88
CA PRO A 82 13.64 8.07 4.35
C PRO A 82 13.79 6.97 5.40
N GLY A 83 13.42 5.74 5.05
CA GLY A 83 13.48 4.58 5.92
C GLY A 83 12.40 4.53 7.02
N GLY A 84 11.57 5.57 7.16
CA GLY A 84 10.55 5.64 8.20
C GLY A 84 9.19 5.08 7.79
N LEU A 85 8.91 4.99 6.49
CA LEU A 85 7.60 4.62 5.95
C LEU A 85 7.69 3.41 5.03
N GLN A 86 6.66 2.57 5.06
CA GLN A 86 6.41 1.50 4.11
C GLN A 86 5.55 2.02 2.96
N ILE A 87 5.52 1.31 1.81
CA ILE A 87 4.65 1.68 0.69
C ILE A 87 3.93 0.47 0.10
N GLY A 88 2.65 0.65 -0.21
CA GLY A 88 1.78 -0.34 -0.84
C GLY A 88 0.89 0.26 -1.91
N GLY A 89 0.07 -0.59 -2.54
CA GLY A 89 -0.81 -0.23 -3.65
C GLY A 89 -0.15 -0.49 -5.00
N GLY A 90 -0.58 -1.57 -5.67
CA GLY A 90 -0.06 -1.94 -6.99
C GLY A 90 1.42 -2.37 -7.02
N ILE A 91 1.99 -2.80 -5.90
CA ILE A 91 3.40 -3.23 -5.84
C ILE A 91 3.59 -4.59 -6.50
N HIS A 92 4.61 -4.68 -7.34
CA HIS A 92 5.06 -5.89 -8.04
C HIS A 92 6.58 -5.89 -8.24
N ALA A 93 7.15 -6.99 -8.72
CA ALA A 93 8.61 -7.15 -8.88
C ALA A 93 9.25 -6.08 -9.80
N GLY A 94 8.49 -5.50 -10.73
CA GLY A 94 8.99 -4.48 -11.66
C GLY A 94 9.12 -3.08 -11.07
N ASN A 95 8.35 -2.74 -10.01
CA ASN A 95 8.37 -1.41 -9.41
C ASN A 95 8.91 -1.38 -7.97
N ALA A 96 8.93 -2.52 -7.26
CA ALA A 96 9.30 -2.61 -5.86
C ALA A 96 10.67 -1.99 -5.55
N ALA A 97 11.71 -2.34 -6.32
CA ALA A 97 13.06 -1.84 -6.10
C ALA A 97 13.18 -0.33 -6.27
N SER A 98 12.38 0.29 -7.14
CA SER A 98 12.36 1.74 -7.31
C SER A 98 11.88 2.45 -6.05
N PHE A 99 10.83 1.95 -5.38
CA PHE A 99 10.33 2.55 -4.14
C PHE A 99 11.29 2.39 -2.96
N ILE A 100 12.01 1.26 -2.87
CA ILE A 100 13.09 1.11 -1.88
C ILE A 100 14.18 2.15 -2.11
N LYS A 101 14.60 2.35 -3.38
CA LYS A 101 15.60 3.37 -3.76
C LYS A 101 15.14 4.79 -3.42
N GLU A 102 13.85 5.08 -3.52
CA GLU A 102 13.24 6.37 -3.17
C GLU A 102 13.03 6.55 -1.65
N GLY A 103 13.46 5.60 -0.82
CA GLY A 103 13.47 5.74 0.63
C GLY A 103 12.38 4.97 1.36
N ALA A 104 11.62 4.11 0.71
CA ALA A 104 10.71 3.22 1.42
C ALA A 104 11.50 2.22 2.29
N SER A 105 11.08 2.02 3.53
CA SER A 105 11.66 1.00 4.40
C SER A 105 11.30 -0.41 3.95
N HIS A 106 10.06 -0.60 3.49
CA HIS A 106 9.51 -1.87 2.99
C HIS A 106 8.48 -1.60 1.90
N VAL A 107 8.26 -2.61 1.07
CA VAL A 107 7.14 -2.65 0.13
C VAL A 107 6.07 -3.61 0.63
N ILE A 108 4.80 -3.20 0.54
CA ILE A 108 3.64 -3.99 0.98
C ILE A 108 2.97 -4.56 -0.26
N VAL A 109 2.80 -5.88 -0.29
CA VAL A 109 2.20 -6.60 -1.42
C VAL A 109 1.01 -7.44 -0.98
N THR A 110 -0.01 -7.45 -1.82
CA THR A 110 -1.24 -8.22 -1.63
C THR A 110 -1.53 -9.02 -2.90
N SER A 111 -2.22 -8.44 -3.86
CA SER A 111 -2.77 -9.11 -5.05
C SER A 111 -1.71 -9.66 -6.02
N TYR A 112 -0.51 -9.13 -6.02
CA TYR A 112 0.57 -9.66 -6.85
C TYR A 112 1.02 -11.07 -6.42
N VAL A 113 0.94 -11.35 -5.11
CA VAL A 113 1.31 -12.65 -4.53
C VAL A 113 0.08 -13.52 -4.27
N PHE A 114 -1.06 -12.92 -3.94
CA PHE A 114 -2.30 -13.61 -3.64
C PHE A 114 -3.33 -13.33 -4.73
N LYS A 115 -3.61 -14.32 -5.56
CA LYS A 115 -4.56 -14.24 -6.66
C LYS A 115 -5.40 -15.52 -6.74
N ASP A 116 -6.68 -15.37 -7.03
CA ASP A 116 -7.63 -16.49 -7.19
C ASP A 116 -7.61 -17.47 -5.98
N GLY A 117 -7.47 -16.92 -4.78
CA GLY A 117 -7.42 -17.69 -3.53
C GLY A 117 -6.14 -18.50 -3.35
N ARG A 118 -5.11 -18.26 -4.12
CA ARG A 118 -3.84 -19.01 -4.06
C ARG A 118 -2.64 -18.08 -3.95
N ILE A 119 -1.58 -18.60 -3.31
CA ILE A 119 -0.28 -17.94 -3.26
C ILE A 119 0.53 -18.25 -4.54
N SER A 120 1.06 -17.22 -5.18
CA SER A 120 2.02 -17.35 -6.27
C SER A 120 3.44 -17.34 -5.71
N PHE A 121 4.02 -18.51 -5.48
CA PHE A 121 5.40 -18.63 -5.04
C PHE A 121 6.40 -18.11 -6.07
N GLU A 122 6.06 -18.14 -7.36
CA GLU A 122 6.89 -17.56 -8.42
C GLU A 122 6.99 -16.05 -8.26
N ASN A 123 5.86 -15.36 -8.11
CA ASN A 123 5.84 -13.92 -7.91
C ASN A 123 6.51 -13.52 -6.58
N LEU A 124 6.32 -14.31 -5.52
CA LEU A 124 7.01 -14.11 -4.26
C LEU A 124 8.54 -14.21 -4.41
N LYS A 125 9.04 -15.23 -5.12
CA LYS A 125 10.47 -15.36 -5.42
C LYS A 125 11.00 -14.18 -6.23
N ARG A 126 10.25 -13.71 -7.23
CA ARG A 126 10.62 -12.51 -8.02
C ARG A 126 10.75 -11.26 -7.15
N LEU A 127 9.83 -11.05 -6.21
CA LEU A 127 9.89 -9.94 -5.26
C LEU A 127 11.10 -10.05 -4.33
N VAL A 128 11.33 -11.23 -3.75
CA VAL A 128 12.51 -11.48 -2.89
C VAL A 128 13.81 -11.23 -3.66
N SER A 129 13.88 -11.61 -4.93
CA SER A 129 15.04 -11.32 -5.78
C SER A 129 15.21 -9.83 -6.07
N ALA A 130 14.11 -9.06 -6.12
CA ALA A 130 14.14 -7.64 -6.45
C ALA A 130 14.52 -6.76 -5.25
N VAL A 131 14.05 -7.08 -4.03
CA VAL A 131 14.19 -6.19 -2.86
C VAL A 131 14.75 -6.87 -1.61
N GLY A 132 14.94 -8.20 -1.61
CA GLY A 132 15.24 -8.97 -0.40
C GLY A 132 13.99 -9.23 0.46
N LYS A 133 14.03 -10.29 1.26
CA LYS A 133 12.93 -10.63 2.17
C LYS A 133 12.75 -9.60 3.29
N GLU A 134 13.84 -8.96 3.68
CA GLU A 134 13.93 -7.96 4.76
C GLU A 134 13.16 -6.66 4.44
N HIS A 135 12.90 -6.40 3.17
CA HIS A 135 12.13 -5.23 2.71
C HIS A 135 10.70 -5.57 2.26
N LEU A 136 10.24 -6.80 2.54
CA LEU A 136 8.96 -7.27 2.03
C LEU A 136 7.94 -7.45 3.17
N VAL A 137 6.77 -6.84 3.00
CA VAL A 137 5.59 -7.03 3.85
C VAL A 137 4.50 -7.69 3.01
N LEU A 138 3.94 -8.80 3.51
CA LEU A 138 2.77 -9.44 2.93
C LEU A 138 1.53 -8.98 3.71
N ASP A 139 0.64 -8.27 3.03
CA ASP A 139 -0.64 -7.86 3.59
C ASP A 139 -1.70 -8.92 3.29
N LEU A 140 -2.25 -9.52 4.35
CA LEU A 140 -3.21 -10.62 4.30
C LEU A 140 -4.54 -10.17 4.90
N SER A 141 -5.49 -9.85 4.06
CA SER A 141 -6.87 -9.67 4.52
C SER A 141 -7.46 -11.01 4.95
N CYS A 142 -7.98 -11.07 6.16
CA CYS A 142 -8.56 -12.29 6.73
C CYS A 142 -10.02 -12.08 7.13
N ARG A 143 -10.82 -13.13 7.02
CA ARG A 143 -12.19 -13.18 7.54
C ARG A 143 -12.34 -14.37 8.50
N PHE A 144 -12.92 -14.12 9.66
CA PHE A 144 -13.28 -15.19 10.59
C PHE A 144 -14.49 -15.97 10.09
N ARG A 145 -14.43 -17.30 10.18
CA ARG A 145 -15.54 -18.24 9.98
C ARG A 145 -15.59 -19.22 11.14
N GLU A 146 -16.54 -20.13 11.11
CA GLU A 146 -16.89 -21.05 12.21
C GLU A 146 -15.72 -21.74 12.90
N ASP A 147 -14.65 -22.03 12.17
CA ASP A 147 -13.49 -22.82 12.63
C ASP A 147 -12.14 -22.08 12.58
N GLY A 148 -12.11 -20.81 12.09
CA GLY A 148 -10.86 -20.07 12.04
C GLY A 148 -10.83 -18.84 11.12
N TYR A 149 -9.61 -18.31 10.92
CA TYR A 149 -9.37 -17.19 10.01
C TYR A 149 -8.97 -17.69 8.64
N TYR A 150 -9.67 -17.20 7.62
CA TYR A 150 -9.39 -17.51 6.22
C TYR A 150 -8.89 -16.27 5.49
N ILE A 151 -7.82 -16.44 4.71
CA ILE A 151 -7.33 -15.37 3.83
C ILE A 151 -8.39 -15.12 2.76
N VAL A 152 -8.72 -13.85 2.54
CA VAL A 152 -9.63 -13.42 1.49
C VAL A 152 -8.85 -12.70 0.41
N THR A 153 -9.19 -12.97 -0.85
CA THR A 153 -8.61 -12.35 -2.03
C THR A 153 -9.72 -11.73 -2.88
N ASP A 154 -9.36 -11.01 -3.94
CA ASP A 154 -10.30 -10.56 -4.96
C ASP A 154 -11.52 -9.82 -4.38
N ARG A 155 -11.27 -8.75 -3.63
CA ARG A 155 -12.31 -7.93 -2.98
C ARG A 155 -13.16 -8.72 -1.97
N TRP A 156 -12.50 -9.40 -1.03
CA TRP A 156 -13.12 -10.12 0.07
C TRP A 156 -13.81 -11.44 -0.30
N GLN A 157 -13.54 -11.98 -1.50
CA GLN A 157 -13.91 -13.35 -1.82
C GLN A 157 -12.96 -14.32 -1.12
N ILE A 158 -13.52 -15.41 -0.57
CA ILE A 158 -12.72 -16.39 0.14
C ILE A 158 -12.02 -17.28 -0.87
N GLY A 159 -10.69 -17.28 -0.82
CA GLY A 159 -9.88 -18.26 -1.48
C GLY A 159 -10.12 -19.63 -0.87
N ARG A 160 -10.26 -20.65 -1.69
CA ARG A 160 -10.16 -22.03 -1.21
C ARG A 160 -8.67 -22.33 -1.01
N ALA A 161 -8.31 -22.71 0.19
CA ALA A 161 -6.99 -23.24 0.49
C ALA A 161 -6.74 -24.55 -0.31
#